data_1f8d0c21ec8f2bbcb670d5e906949e47
#
_entry.id   1f8d0c21ec8f2bbcb670d5e906949e47
#
_cell.length_a   1.000
_cell.length_b   1.000
_cell.length_c   1.000
_cell.angle_alpha   90.00
_cell.angle_beta   90.00
_cell.angle_gamma   90.00
#
_symmetry.space_group_name_H-M   'P 1'
#
loop_
_entity.id
_entity.type
_entity.pdbx_description
1 polymer ?
#
loop_
_entity_poly.entity_id
_entity_poly.type
_entity_poly.pdbx_seq_one_letter_code
_entity_poly.pdbx_strand_id
1 'polypeptide(L)'
;MFRKLFFVVVGLCFTATVAHAGNFKLTSPTIKSGATLTDEQVFDGFGCTGKNQSPALKWTPGPKGTKSYAITVFDPDAPTGSGWWHWVVYNIPVNVTELAYGAGDATGKLLPPEALQGLTDYGTHAYGGACPPKGDKPHRYIFTVYALKIEKIDAPAEASAASIGFMINANTLEKASFTAKYGR
;
A
#
# COMPACT_ATOMS: atom_id res chain seq x y z
N MET A 1 64.51 36.19 -18.62
CA MET A 1 64.12 35.24 -17.59
C MET A 1 62.58 35.14 -17.60
N PHE A 2 62.01 34.26 -18.46
CA PHE A 2 60.52 34.13 -18.65
C PHE A 2 59.99 32.98 -17.83
N ARG A 3 59.16 33.25 -16.83
CA ARG A 3 58.43 32.28 -15.99
C ARG A 3 57.14 31.86 -16.71
N LYS A 4 57.09 30.61 -17.20
CA LYS A 4 55.90 29.99 -17.77
C LYS A 4 54.94 29.59 -16.63
N LEU A 5 53.78 30.20 -16.58
CA LEU A 5 52.69 29.84 -15.67
C LEU A 5 51.91 28.68 -16.30
N PHE A 6 51.91 27.51 -15.64
CA PHE A 6 51.05 26.38 -16.00
C PHE A 6 49.73 26.52 -15.31
N PHE A 7 48.64 26.70 -16.07
CA PHE A 7 47.28 26.58 -15.55
C PHE A 7 46.85 25.10 -15.57
N VAL A 8 46.65 24.50 -14.40
CA VAL A 8 46.04 23.19 -14.28
C VAL A 8 44.53 23.40 -14.23
N VAL A 9 43.81 23.00 -15.30
CA VAL A 9 42.36 22.97 -15.33
C VAL A 9 41.90 21.65 -14.71
N VAL A 10 41.40 21.73 -13.47
CA VAL A 10 40.76 20.59 -12.81
C VAL A 10 39.32 20.50 -13.35
N GLY A 11 39.09 19.56 -14.27
CA GLY A 11 37.76 19.24 -14.77
C GLY A 11 36.94 18.54 -13.68
N LEU A 12 35.92 19.20 -13.13
CA LEU A 12 34.93 18.58 -12.28
C LEU A 12 34.00 17.70 -13.15
N CYS A 13 34.21 16.36 -13.10
CA CYS A 13 33.25 15.41 -13.66
C CYS A 13 31.98 15.38 -12.76
N PHE A 14 30.94 16.06 -13.19
CA PHE A 14 29.60 15.86 -12.62
C PHE A 14 29.04 14.52 -13.13
N THR A 15 29.08 13.48 -12.31
CA THR A 15 28.32 12.27 -12.56
C THR A 15 26.87 12.57 -12.25
N ALA A 16 26.06 12.79 -13.28
CA ALA A 16 24.61 12.85 -13.16
C ALA A 16 24.10 11.45 -12.75
N THR A 17 23.69 11.31 -11.50
CA THR A 17 22.91 10.15 -11.05
C THR A 17 21.55 10.20 -11.75
N VAL A 18 21.35 9.40 -12.79
CA VAL A 18 20.04 9.16 -13.38
C VAL A 18 19.22 8.48 -12.28
N ALA A 19 18.31 9.24 -11.66
CA ALA A 19 17.29 8.67 -10.81
C ALA A 19 16.46 7.73 -11.68
N HIS A 20 16.63 6.42 -11.50
CA HIS A 20 15.76 5.43 -12.11
C HIS A 20 14.39 5.64 -11.45
N ALA A 21 13.45 6.25 -12.18
CA ALA A 21 12.05 6.23 -11.78
C ALA A 21 11.65 4.75 -11.68
N GLY A 22 11.43 4.27 -10.47
CA GLY A 22 11.21 2.88 -10.17
C GLY A 22 10.07 2.32 -11.01
N ASN A 23 10.28 1.17 -11.61
CA ASN A 23 9.24 0.45 -12.36
C ASN A 23 8.26 -0.26 -11.41
N PHE A 24 8.29 0.09 -10.12
CA PHE A 24 7.42 -0.48 -9.10
C PHE A 24 6.02 0.12 -9.23
N LYS A 25 5.03 -0.73 -9.56
CA LYS A 25 3.66 -0.31 -9.85
C LYS A 25 2.67 -1.23 -9.14
N LEU A 26 1.56 -0.62 -8.67
CA LEU A 26 0.39 -1.33 -8.18
C LEU A 26 -0.78 -1.10 -9.15
N THR A 27 -1.48 -2.16 -9.47
CA THR A 27 -2.68 -2.13 -10.32
C THR A 27 -3.75 -3.07 -9.76
N SER A 28 -4.98 -2.89 -10.22
CA SER A 28 -6.06 -3.85 -9.97
C SER A 28 -6.75 -4.18 -11.28
N PRO A 29 -7.01 -5.45 -11.60
CA PRO A 29 -7.83 -5.81 -12.75
C PRO A 29 -9.30 -5.43 -12.60
N THR A 30 -9.75 -5.20 -11.35
CA THR A 30 -11.16 -4.90 -11.03
C THR A 30 -11.42 -3.42 -10.74
N ILE A 31 -10.39 -2.63 -10.43
CA ILE A 31 -10.53 -1.20 -10.11
C ILE A 31 -9.51 -0.41 -10.92
N LYS A 32 -9.97 0.54 -11.74
CA LYS A 32 -9.10 1.51 -12.40
C LYS A 32 -8.72 2.63 -11.43
N SER A 33 -7.49 3.12 -11.53
CA SER A 33 -7.06 4.30 -10.76
C SER A 33 -7.98 5.50 -11.03
N GLY A 34 -8.43 6.16 -9.97
CA GLY A 34 -9.38 7.29 -10.03
C GLY A 34 -10.86 6.89 -10.17
N ALA A 35 -11.16 5.60 -10.38
CA ALA A 35 -12.55 5.14 -10.53
C ALA A 35 -13.32 5.16 -9.20
N THR A 36 -14.63 5.13 -9.32
CA THR A 36 -15.54 4.90 -8.18
C THR A 36 -15.59 3.40 -7.87
N LEU A 37 -15.51 3.05 -6.58
CA LEU A 37 -15.74 1.67 -6.11
C LEU A 37 -17.18 1.26 -6.40
N THR A 38 -17.38 -0.02 -6.63
CA THR A 38 -18.69 -0.62 -6.84
C THR A 38 -19.17 -1.31 -5.57
N ASP A 39 -20.41 -1.79 -5.54
CA ASP A 39 -20.98 -2.54 -4.43
C ASP A 39 -20.12 -3.76 -4.01
N GLU A 40 -19.29 -4.26 -4.90
CA GLU A 40 -18.35 -5.34 -4.60
C GLU A 40 -17.40 -4.97 -3.44
N GLN A 41 -16.86 -3.74 -3.43
CA GLN A 41 -15.88 -3.25 -2.45
C GLN A 41 -16.51 -2.41 -1.34
N VAL A 42 -17.83 -2.22 -1.35
CA VAL A 42 -18.56 -1.49 -0.32
C VAL A 42 -18.76 -2.39 0.89
N PHE A 43 -18.68 -1.81 2.09
CA PHE A 43 -18.86 -2.50 3.36
C PHE A 43 -20.26 -3.08 3.51
N ASP A 44 -20.39 -4.18 4.23
CA ASP A 44 -21.68 -4.71 4.70
C ASP A 44 -21.83 -4.41 6.19
N GLY A 45 -22.40 -3.26 6.49
CA GLY A 45 -22.56 -2.74 7.85
C GLY A 45 -22.50 -1.21 7.88
N PHE A 46 -22.71 -0.62 9.06
CA PHE A 46 -22.79 0.83 9.27
C PHE A 46 -23.81 1.53 8.35
N GLY A 47 -24.87 0.80 7.94
CA GLY A 47 -25.89 1.29 7.01
C GLY A 47 -25.45 1.24 5.54
N CYS A 48 -24.38 0.56 5.21
CA CYS A 48 -24.02 0.12 3.87
C CYS A 48 -24.39 -1.36 3.67
N THR A 49 -24.65 -1.74 2.43
CA THR A 49 -25.12 -3.09 2.04
C THR A 49 -24.34 -3.63 0.84
N GLY A 50 -23.04 -3.41 0.85
CA GLY A 50 -22.16 -3.93 -0.19
C GLY A 50 -21.76 -5.38 0.05
N LYS A 51 -20.94 -5.93 -0.85
CA LYS A 51 -20.46 -7.32 -0.75
C LYS A 51 -19.19 -7.47 0.09
N ASN A 52 -18.57 -6.38 0.48
CA ASN A 52 -17.37 -6.33 1.32
C ASN A 52 -16.20 -7.17 0.78
N GLN A 53 -16.02 -7.20 -0.56
CA GLN A 53 -14.98 -8.00 -1.19
C GLN A 53 -13.74 -7.16 -1.45
N SER A 54 -12.58 -7.63 -0.97
CA SER A 54 -11.31 -7.02 -1.33
C SER A 54 -11.03 -7.17 -2.83
N PRO A 55 -10.52 -6.14 -3.51
CA PRO A 55 -10.20 -6.26 -4.93
C PRO A 55 -9.00 -7.17 -5.16
N ALA A 56 -8.93 -7.76 -6.37
CA ALA A 56 -7.68 -8.35 -6.82
C ALA A 56 -6.64 -7.24 -7.02
N LEU A 57 -5.41 -7.50 -6.59
CA LEU A 57 -4.29 -6.57 -6.68
C LEU A 57 -3.10 -7.25 -7.37
N LYS A 58 -2.38 -6.51 -8.22
CA LYS A 58 -1.15 -6.96 -8.87
C LYS A 58 -0.10 -5.88 -8.80
N TRP A 59 1.15 -6.27 -8.61
CA TRP A 59 2.27 -5.34 -8.61
C TRP A 59 3.48 -5.90 -9.36
N THR A 60 4.33 -5.00 -9.83
CA THR A 60 5.62 -5.39 -10.41
C THR A 60 6.60 -5.77 -9.30
N PRO A 61 7.61 -6.61 -9.57
CA PRO A 61 8.66 -6.87 -8.59
C PRO A 61 9.26 -5.57 -8.02
N GLY A 62 9.49 -5.54 -6.71
CA GLY A 62 10.11 -4.40 -6.03
C GLY A 62 11.58 -4.22 -6.40
N PRO A 63 12.22 -3.13 -5.93
CA PRO A 63 13.62 -2.83 -6.21
C PRO A 63 14.55 -3.89 -5.61
N LYS A 64 15.81 -3.87 -6.03
CA LYS A 64 16.85 -4.75 -5.47
C LYS A 64 16.91 -4.60 -3.94
N GLY A 65 16.95 -5.73 -3.25
CA GLY A 65 16.97 -5.78 -1.78
C GLY A 65 15.57 -5.97 -1.15
N THR A 66 14.50 -6.03 -1.97
CA THR A 66 13.18 -6.42 -1.49
C THR A 66 13.20 -7.85 -0.96
N LYS A 67 12.67 -8.04 0.24
CA LYS A 67 12.60 -9.34 0.92
C LYS A 67 11.15 -9.76 1.23
N SER A 68 10.23 -8.81 1.34
CA SER A 68 8.79 -9.06 1.50
C SER A 68 7.98 -7.87 0.99
N TYR A 69 6.65 -8.03 0.96
CA TYR A 69 5.73 -6.94 0.66
C TYR A 69 4.70 -6.77 1.77
N ALA A 70 4.11 -5.57 1.79
CA ALA A 70 2.90 -5.27 2.53
C ALA A 70 1.91 -4.51 1.65
N ILE A 71 0.61 -4.66 1.96
CA ILE A 71 -0.49 -3.94 1.32
C ILE A 71 -1.24 -3.17 2.40
N THR A 72 -1.64 -1.94 2.08
CA THR A 72 -2.58 -1.18 2.91
C THR A 72 -3.70 -0.59 2.06
N VAL A 73 -4.89 -0.46 2.66
CA VAL A 73 -6.00 0.34 2.14
C VAL A 73 -6.39 1.34 3.22
N PHE A 74 -6.29 2.62 2.89
CA PHE A 74 -6.46 3.71 3.85
C PHE A 74 -7.36 4.80 3.27
N ASP A 75 -8.29 5.30 4.09
CA ASP A 75 -9.16 6.45 3.81
C ASP A 75 -8.67 7.65 4.64
N PRO A 76 -8.00 8.64 4.05
CA PRO A 76 -7.57 9.85 4.76
C PRO A 76 -8.70 10.85 5.00
N ASP A 77 -9.86 10.68 4.39
CA ASP A 77 -10.97 11.63 4.41
C ASP A 77 -12.01 11.29 5.50
N ALA A 78 -11.88 10.11 6.13
CA ALA A 78 -12.76 9.71 7.23
C ALA A 78 -12.70 10.71 8.40
N PRO A 79 -13.85 11.17 8.95
CA PRO A 79 -13.91 12.22 9.96
C PRO A 79 -13.55 11.73 11.37
N THR A 80 -12.44 10.99 11.51
CA THR A 80 -11.95 10.41 12.78
C THR A 80 -10.76 11.18 13.35
N GLY A 81 -10.25 12.19 12.64
CA GLY A 81 -9.02 12.91 12.99
C GLY A 81 -7.72 12.19 12.60
N SER A 82 -7.77 10.88 12.30
CA SER A 82 -6.62 10.08 11.90
C SER A 82 -6.84 9.29 10.59
N GLY A 83 -7.98 9.49 9.91
CA GLY A 83 -8.41 8.67 8.78
C GLY A 83 -8.94 7.31 9.24
N TRP A 84 -9.04 6.34 8.30
CA TRP A 84 -9.59 5.01 8.57
C TRP A 84 -8.80 3.94 7.81
N TRP A 85 -8.34 2.92 8.53
CA TRP A 85 -7.62 1.79 7.96
C TRP A 85 -8.62 0.69 7.59
N HIS A 86 -8.73 0.43 6.30
CA HIS A 86 -9.64 -0.55 5.72
C HIS A 86 -9.04 -1.95 5.60
N TRP A 87 -7.73 -2.03 5.38
CA TRP A 87 -7.02 -3.30 5.23
C TRP A 87 -5.53 -3.12 5.44
N VAL A 88 -4.91 -4.08 6.11
CA VAL A 88 -3.46 -4.16 6.26
C VAL A 88 -3.06 -5.61 6.11
N VAL A 89 -2.21 -5.91 5.11
CA VAL A 89 -1.60 -7.23 4.91
C VAL A 89 -0.10 -7.05 4.93
N TYR A 90 0.60 -7.87 5.68
CA TYR A 90 2.05 -7.81 5.80
C TYR A 90 2.66 -9.20 5.79
N ASN A 91 4.01 -9.30 5.70
CA ASN A 91 4.74 -10.56 5.54
C ASN A 91 4.35 -11.32 4.26
N ILE A 92 4.00 -10.60 3.18
CA ILE A 92 3.75 -11.20 1.88
C ILE A 92 5.11 -11.61 1.31
N PRO A 93 5.33 -12.90 0.94
CA PRO A 93 6.61 -13.38 0.41
C PRO A 93 7.06 -12.65 -0.85
N VAL A 94 8.37 -12.48 -1.03
CA VAL A 94 8.95 -11.71 -2.15
C VAL A 94 8.64 -12.28 -3.54
N ASN A 95 8.35 -13.56 -3.64
CA ASN A 95 7.95 -14.23 -4.88
C ASN A 95 6.47 -14.06 -5.23
N VAL A 96 5.68 -13.42 -4.36
CA VAL A 96 4.27 -13.11 -4.58
C VAL A 96 4.16 -11.70 -5.15
N THR A 97 3.42 -11.55 -6.25
CA THR A 97 3.19 -10.25 -6.92
C THR A 97 1.71 -9.99 -7.19
N GLU A 98 0.83 -10.74 -6.56
CA GLU A 98 -0.61 -10.52 -6.64
C GLU A 98 -1.35 -11.03 -5.39
N LEU A 99 -2.51 -10.46 -5.12
CA LEU A 99 -3.52 -11.01 -4.22
C LEU A 99 -4.81 -11.20 -5.01
N ALA A 100 -5.47 -12.33 -4.78
CA ALA A 100 -6.72 -12.66 -5.44
C ALA A 100 -7.87 -11.75 -4.99
N TYR A 101 -8.92 -11.67 -5.80
CA TYR A 101 -10.20 -11.09 -5.39
C TYR A 101 -10.75 -11.85 -4.18
N GLY A 102 -11.22 -11.11 -3.16
CA GLY A 102 -11.71 -11.69 -1.92
C GLY A 102 -10.63 -12.19 -0.95
N ALA A 103 -9.34 -12.00 -1.24
CA ALA A 103 -8.26 -12.45 -0.36
C ALA A 103 -8.28 -11.80 1.03
N GLY A 104 -8.99 -10.69 1.19
CA GLY A 104 -9.16 -9.99 2.47
C GLY A 104 -10.27 -10.54 3.35
N ASP A 105 -10.82 -11.70 3.08
CA ASP A 105 -11.81 -12.31 3.97
C ASP A 105 -11.20 -12.64 5.34
N ALA A 106 -12.07 -12.79 6.36
CA ALA A 106 -11.64 -13.07 7.73
C ALA A 106 -10.97 -14.45 7.90
N THR A 107 -11.14 -15.36 6.94
CA THR A 107 -10.50 -16.69 7.01
C THR A 107 -9.04 -16.66 6.55
N GLY A 108 -8.65 -15.66 5.75
CA GLY A 108 -7.32 -15.55 5.17
C GLY A 108 -6.90 -16.67 4.23
N LYS A 109 -7.84 -17.54 3.81
CA LYS A 109 -7.53 -18.75 3.02
C LYS A 109 -6.93 -18.48 1.64
N LEU A 110 -7.20 -17.29 1.09
CA LEU A 110 -6.67 -16.86 -0.22
C LEU A 110 -5.39 -16.04 -0.11
N LEU A 111 -4.90 -15.79 1.10
CA LEU A 111 -3.61 -15.14 1.32
C LEU A 111 -2.46 -16.16 1.19
N PRO A 112 -1.25 -15.71 0.81
CA PRO A 112 -0.05 -16.54 0.92
C PRO A 112 0.13 -17.04 2.36
N PRO A 113 0.64 -18.28 2.58
CA PRO A 113 0.68 -18.92 3.91
C PRO A 113 1.36 -18.11 5.03
N GLU A 114 2.36 -17.29 4.69
CA GLU A 114 3.10 -16.47 5.66
C GLU A 114 2.51 -15.07 5.85
N ALA A 115 1.60 -14.65 4.95
CA ALA A 115 0.98 -13.34 5.03
C ALA A 115 -0.02 -13.26 6.17
N LEU A 116 -0.03 -12.13 6.88
CA LEU A 116 -0.91 -11.86 8.01
C LEU A 116 -1.77 -10.64 7.72
N GLN A 117 -2.99 -10.65 8.22
CA GLN A 117 -3.86 -9.48 8.24
C GLN A 117 -3.73 -8.76 9.59
N GLY A 118 -3.48 -7.44 9.56
CA GLY A 118 -3.45 -6.58 10.73
C GLY A 118 -4.85 -6.18 11.18
N LEU A 119 -4.96 -5.75 12.44
CA LEU A 119 -6.20 -5.21 13.01
C LEU A 119 -6.54 -3.88 12.34
N THR A 120 -7.69 -3.81 11.68
CA THR A 120 -8.22 -2.60 11.02
C THR A 120 -9.03 -1.74 12.00
N ASP A 121 -9.42 -0.53 11.56
CA ASP A 121 -10.28 0.33 12.37
C ASP A 121 -11.73 -0.20 12.46
N TYR A 122 -12.08 -1.24 11.70
CA TYR A 122 -13.31 -2.03 11.89
C TYR A 122 -13.22 -3.00 13.09
N GLY A 123 -12.06 -3.11 13.75
CA GLY A 123 -11.84 -4.06 14.84
C GLY A 123 -11.71 -5.52 14.36
N THR A 124 -11.34 -5.73 13.10
CA THR A 124 -11.22 -7.07 12.50
C THR A 124 -9.89 -7.24 11.78
N HIS A 125 -9.40 -8.46 11.67
CA HIS A 125 -8.26 -8.85 10.85
C HIS A 125 -8.73 -9.26 9.45
N ALA A 126 -9.43 -8.34 8.76
CA ALA A 126 -10.03 -8.56 7.45
C ALA A 126 -10.15 -7.25 6.68
N TYR A 127 -10.43 -7.34 5.39
CA TYR A 127 -10.81 -6.18 4.59
C TYR A 127 -12.16 -5.65 5.05
N GLY A 128 -12.22 -4.35 5.33
CA GLY A 128 -13.46 -3.60 5.52
C GLY A 128 -13.67 -2.65 4.35
N GLY A 129 -14.78 -2.80 3.65
CA GLY A 129 -15.11 -2.03 2.46
C GLY A 129 -15.42 -0.56 2.74
N ALA A 130 -15.64 0.20 1.67
CA ALA A 130 -15.99 1.61 1.76
C ALA A 130 -17.38 1.80 2.36
N CYS A 131 -17.50 2.72 3.35
CA CYS A 131 -18.81 3.14 3.88
C CYS A 131 -18.68 4.53 4.53
N PRO A 132 -18.47 5.60 3.73
CA PRO A 132 -18.35 6.94 4.27
C PRO A 132 -19.70 7.42 4.84
N PRO A 133 -19.73 8.44 5.70
CA PRO A 133 -20.98 9.04 6.16
C PRO A 133 -21.85 9.49 4.98
N LYS A 134 -23.17 9.34 5.13
CA LYS A 134 -24.12 9.73 4.08
C LYS A 134 -24.12 11.25 3.91
N GLY A 135 -23.94 11.69 2.66
CA GLY A 135 -23.91 13.12 2.31
C GLY A 135 -22.52 13.75 2.32
N ASP A 136 -21.49 13.03 2.76
CA ASP A 136 -20.11 13.49 2.63
C ASP A 136 -19.67 13.53 1.17
N LYS A 137 -18.67 14.35 0.88
CA LYS A 137 -17.98 14.28 -0.42
C LYS A 137 -17.40 12.89 -0.60
N PRO A 138 -17.26 12.37 -1.84
CA PRO A 138 -16.65 11.08 -2.05
C PRO A 138 -15.26 10.99 -1.40
N HIS A 139 -15.06 10.01 -0.51
CA HIS A 139 -13.79 9.74 0.15
C HIS A 139 -12.82 9.06 -0.82
N ARG A 140 -11.53 9.18 -0.51
CA ARG A 140 -10.43 8.52 -1.23
C ARG A 140 -10.03 7.24 -0.51
N TYR A 141 -9.97 6.15 -1.25
CA TYR A 141 -9.47 4.87 -0.78
C TYR A 141 -8.13 4.63 -1.45
N ILE A 142 -7.05 4.76 -0.68
CA ILE A 142 -5.67 4.67 -1.17
C ILE A 142 -5.18 3.25 -0.96
N PHE A 143 -5.00 2.53 -2.06
CA PHE A 143 -4.40 1.21 -2.09
C PHE A 143 -2.90 1.37 -2.28
N THR A 144 -2.09 0.82 -1.38
CA THR A 144 -0.63 0.95 -1.45
C THR A 144 0.04 -0.40 -1.27
N VAL A 145 1.01 -0.72 -2.13
CA VAL A 145 1.96 -1.81 -1.94
C VAL A 145 3.30 -1.23 -1.50
N TYR A 146 3.94 -1.88 -0.55
CA TYR A 146 5.27 -1.54 -0.02
C TYR A 146 6.22 -2.69 -0.28
N ALA A 147 7.38 -2.40 -0.87
CA ALA A 147 8.51 -3.30 -0.98
C ALA A 147 9.41 -3.11 0.25
N LEU A 148 9.60 -4.16 1.05
CA LEU A 148 10.28 -4.09 2.35
C LEU A 148 11.68 -4.72 2.29
N LYS A 149 12.64 -4.12 3.03
CA LYS A 149 14.03 -4.60 3.19
C LYS A 149 14.18 -5.76 4.19
N ILE A 150 13.10 -6.16 4.86
CA ILE A 150 13.05 -7.26 5.84
C ILE A 150 12.10 -8.35 5.36
N GLU A 151 12.33 -9.58 5.79
CA GLU A 151 11.50 -10.74 5.45
C GLU A 151 10.21 -10.73 6.25
N LYS A 152 10.28 -10.29 7.52
CA LYS A 152 9.16 -10.38 8.46
C LYS A 152 9.07 -9.13 9.32
N ILE A 153 7.84 -8.63 9.49
CA ILE A 153 7.46 -7.71 10.55
C ILE A 153 6.95 -8.57 11.70
N ASP A 154 7.58 -8.44 12.86
CA ASP A 154 7.17 -9.11 14.08
C ASP A 154 6.28 -8.14 14.90
N ALA A 155 5.01 -8.10 14.54
CA ALA A 155 4.02 -7.26 15.21
C ALA A 155 3.22 -8.09 16.22
N PRO A 156 2.92 -7.54 17.42
CA PRO A 156 1.95 -8.17 18.34
C PRO A 156 0.60 -8.40 17.63
N ALA A 157 -0.11 -9.47 18.01
CA ALA A 157 -1.39 -9.82 17.40
C ALA A 157 -2.40 -8.67 17.44
N GLU A 158 -2.41 -7.91 18.55
CA GLU A 158 -3.32 -6.78 18.78
C GLU A 158 -2.74 -5.43 18.32
N ALA A 159 -1.65 -5.45 17.53
CA ALA A 159 -1.07 -4.21 17.01
C ALA A 159 -2.08 -3.50 16.08
N SER A 160 -2.32 -2.22 16.34
CA SER A 160 -3.19 -1.41 15.48
C SER A 160 -2.62 -1.29 14.06
N ALA A 161 -3.49 -1.05 13.07
CA ALA A 161 -3.07 -0.76 11.70
C ALA A 161 -2.02 0.36 11.64
N ALA A 162 -2.18 1.40 12.45
CA ALA A 162 -1.21 2.51 12.51
C ALA A 162 0.16 2.05 13.04
N SER A 163 0.21 1.18 14.05
CA SER A 163 1.46 0.61 14.57
C SER A 163 2.16 -0.28 13.53
N ILE A 164 1.40 -1.14 12.85
CA ILE A 164 1.93 -1.95 11.74
C ILE A 164 2.41 -1.03 10.60
N GLY A 165 1.65 0.01 10.28
CA GLY A 165 2.00 1.03 9.29
C GLY A 165 3.33 1.74 9.62
N PHE A 166 3.60 2.03 10.88
CA PHE A 166 4.90 2.55 11.32
C PHE A 166 6.04 1.57 11.01
N MET A 167 5.86 0.27 11.33
CA MET A 167 6.87 -0.76 11.06
C MET A 167 7.08 -0.96 9.56
N ILE A 168 6.00 -0.93 8.75
CA ILE A 168 6.06 -0.97 7.29
C ILE A 168 6.90 0.20 6.78
N ASN A 169 6.58 1.44 7.17
CA ASN A 169 7.27 2.64 6.70
C ASN A 169 8.77 2.65 7.08
N ALA A 170 9.13 2.21 8.29
CA ALA A 170 10.51 2.12 8.76
C ALA A 170 11.38 1.14 7.93
N ASN A 171 10.74 0.19 7.24
CA ASN A 171 11.39 -0.86 6.47
C ASN A 171 11.15 -0.77 4.96
N THR A 172 10.49 0.28 4.48
CA THR A 172 10.14 0.46 3.07
C THR A 172 11.37 0.87 2.25
N LEU A 173 11.59 0.15 1.16
CA LEU A 173 12.52 0.52 0.08
C LEU A 173 11.83 1.40 -0.96
N GLU A 174 10.65 0.99 -1.38
CA GLU A 174 9.82 1.69 -2.36
C GLU A 174 8.35 1.36 -2.12
N LYS A 175 7.45 2.26 -2.55
CA LYS A 175 6.01 2.04 -2.50
C LYS A 175 5.34 2.50 -3.78
N ALA A 176 4.24 1.85 -4.15
CA ALA A 176 3.39 2.26 -5.27
C ALA A 176 1.93 2.26 -4.83
N SER A 177 1.14 3.19 -5.35
CA SER A 177 -0.25 3.30 -4.97
C SER A 177 -1.15 3.71 -6.13
N PHE A 178 -2.43 3.38 -6.01
CA PHE A 178 -3.50 4.00 -6.74
C PHE A 178 -4.65 4.37 -5.80
N THR A 179 -5.51 5.28 -6.27
CA THR A 179 -6.65 5.76 -5.48
C THR A 179 -7.94 5.42 -6.20
N ALA A 180 -8.93 4.93 -5.47
CA ALA A 180 -10.32 4.87 -5.87
C ALA A 180 -11.16 5.81 -5.00
N LYS A 181 -12.41 6.07 -5.38
CA LYS A 181 -13.31 6.96 -4.64
C LYS A 181 -14.63 6.24 -4.36
N TYR A 182 -15.30 6.64 -3.29
CA TYR A 182 -16.69 6.23 -3.02
C TYR A 182 -17.38 7.30 -2.16
N GLY A 183 -18.67 7.52 -2.43
CA GLY A 183 -19.56 8.38 -1.67
C GLY A 183 -21.00 7.87 -1.77
N ARG A 184 -21.87 8.26 -0.86
CA ARG A 184 -23.27 7.82 -0.81
C ARG A 184 -24.22 8.89 -0.28
#